data_2a749e8b0e5bef8cf954ccb73187588d
#
_entry.id   2a749e8b0e5bef8cf954ccb73187588d
#
_cell.length_a   1.000
_cell.length_b   1.000
_cell.length_c   1.000
_cell.angle_alpha   90.00
_cell.angle_beta   90.00
_cell.angle_gamma   90.00
#
_symmetry.space_group_name_H-M   'P 1'
#
loop_
_entity.id
_entity.type
_entity.pdbx_description
1 polymer ?
#
loop_
_entity_poly.entity_id
_entity_poly.type
_entity_poly.pdbx_seq_one_letter_code
_entity_poly.pdbx_strand_id
1 'polypeptide(L)'
;GAHCVIANAVIGAGAVIHPFTHIDGESLGVTVGEAALVGPFARLRPGAHLGAEVHIGNFVEVKNSTLAKGAKANHLAYLGDATVGERVNYGAGSITANYDGANKHRTVIEDDVHVGSNCVLVAPISLGAGGTVGGGSTLTKDTPAGALTVARGRQVSIPNWNRPKKLPKA
;
A
#
# COMPACT_ATOMS: atom_id res chain seq x y z
N GLY A 1 -1.67 18.67 -11.28
CA GLY A 1 -1.48 19.62 -10.18
C GLY A 1 -0.15 20.36 -10.27
N ALA A 2 0.03 21.38 -9.43
CA ALA A 2 1.28 22.15 -9.37
C ALA A 2 2.43 21.32 -8.79
N HIS A 3 3.68 21.62 -9.24
CA HIS A 3 4.90 20.98 -8.73
C HIS A 3 4.94 19.46 -8.89
N CYS A 4 4.24 18.91 -9.87
CA CYS A 4 4.37 17.50 -10.24
C CYS A 4 5.58 17.29 -11.12
N VAL A 5 6.26 16.15 -10.93
CA VAL A 5 7.27 15.64 -11.86
C VAL A 5 6.69 14.40 -12.53
N ILE A 6 6.62 14.39 -13.85
CA ILE A 6 6.09 13.26 -14.62
C ILE A 6 7.07 12.95 -15.76
N ALA A 7 7.65 11.76 -15.72
CA ALA A 7 8.58 11.27 -16.72
C ALA A 7 8.34 9.78 -17.02
N ASN A 8 8.57 9.37 -18.26
CA ASN A 8 8.48 7.97 -18.69
C ASN A 8 7.16 7.31 -18.26
N ALA A 9 6.03 8.00 -18.47
CA ALA A 9 4.72 7.57 -18.00
C ALA A 9 3.64 7.79 -19.06
N VAL A 10 2.63 6.92 -19.05
CA VAL A 10 1.40 7.06 -19.82
C VAL A 10 0.27 7.38 -18.84
N ILE A 11 -0.43 8.50 -19.06
CA ILE A 11 -1.52 8.97 -18.22
C ILE A 11 -2.83 8.84 -18.98
N GLY A 12 -3.76 8.06 -18.45
CA GLY A 12 -5.07 7.80 -19.04
C GLY A 12 -6.01 9.02 -18.99
N ALA A 13 -7.05 8.96 -19.82
CA ALA A 13 -8.05 10.02 -19.90
C ALA A 13 -8.75 10.26 -18.55
N GLY A 14 -8.99 11.52 -18.21
CA GLY A 14 -9.68 11.88 -16.96
C GLY A 14 -8.89 11.61 -15.68
N ALA A 15 -7.68 11.09 -15.75
CA ALA A 15 -6.85 10.91 -14.55
C ALA A 15 -6.44 12.26 -13.95
N VAL A 16 -6.45 12.35 -12.63
CA VAL A 16 -6.08 13.56 -11.88
C VAL A 16 -4.80 13.29 -11.09
N ILE A 17 -3.75 14.05 -11.42
CA ILE A 17 -2.49 14.05 -10.67
C ILE A 17 -2.47 15.27 -9.76
N HIS A 18 -2.56 15.03 -8.46
CA HIS A 18 -2.57 16.08 -7.44
C HIS A 18 -1.18 16.68 -7.20
N PRO A 19 -1.09 17.90 -6.61
CA PRO A 19 0.18 18.61 -6.42
C PRO A 19 1.27 17.79 -5.71
N PHE A 20 2.53 18.09 -6.05
CA PHE A 20 3.72 17.48 -5.43
C PHE A 20 3.85 15.97 -5.64
N THR A 21 3.18 15.42 -6.63
CA THR A 21 3.29 14.00 -7.00
C THR A 21 4.50 13.77 -7.90
N HIS A 22 5.27 12.72 -7.64
CA HIS A 22 6.43 12.33 -8.43
C HIS A 22 6.17 11.00 -9.13
N ILE A 23 6.17 11.02 -10.46
CA ILE A 23 5.98 9.86 -11.34
C ILE A 23 7.19 9.75 -12.23
N ASP A 24 7.97 8.69 -12.10
CA ASP A 24 9.05 8.40 -13.04
C ASP A 24 9.19 6.90 -13.29
N GLY A 25 8.94 6.51 -14.54
CA GLY A 25 8.99 5.11 -14.97
C GLY A 25 10.39 4.64 -15.35
N GLU A 26 11.38 5.52 -15.45
CA GLU A 26 12.72 5.17 -15.93
C GLU A 26 12.64 4.28 -17.19
N SER A 27 13.27 3.10 -17.17
CA SER A 27 13.27 2.16 -18.30
C SER A 27 12.06 1.21 -18.35
N LEU A 28 11.31 1.06 -17.24
CA LEU A 28 10.16 0.13 -17.14
C LEU A 28 8.83 0.81 -17.41
N GLY A 29 8.80 2.14 -17.41
CA GLY A 29 7.58 2.91 -17.57
C GLY A 29 6.67 2.90 -16.33
N VAL A 30 5.70 3.81 -16.34
CA VAL A 30 4.55 3.88 -15.43
C VAL A 30 3.29 4.03 -16.25
N THR A 31 2.22 3.35 -15.86
CA THR A 31 0.90 3.55 -16.46
C THR A 31 -0.09 3.99 -15.40
N VAL A 32 -0.82 5.07 -15.67
CA VAL A 32 -1.93 5.55 -14.84
C VAL A 32 -3.21 5.42 -15.66
N GLY A 33 -4.14 4.61 -15.21
CA GLY A 33 -5.38 4.30 -15.91
C GLY A 33 -6.38 5.46 -15.95
N GLU A 34 -7.44 5.26 -16.73
CA GLU A 34 -8.53 6.22 -16.90
C GLU A 34 -9.16 6.57 -15.54
N ALA A 35 -9.49 7.85 -15.34
CA ALA A 35 -10.13 8.39 -14.15
C ALA A 35 -9.42 8.07 -12.82
N ALA A 36 -8.16 7.65 -12.84
CA ALA A 36 -7.38 7.42 -11.63
C ALA A 36 -7.05 8.74 -10.91
N LEU A 37 -6.94 8.67 -9.58
CA LEU A 37 -6.57 9.79 -8.73
C LEU A 37 -5.23 9.49 -8.06
N VAL A 38 -4.22 10.36 -8.26
CA VAL A 38 -2.87 10.15 -7.72
C VAL A 38 -2.38 11.38 -6.96
N GLY A 39 -2.01 11.18 -5.72
CA GLY A 39 -1.47 12.23 -4.85
C GLY A 39 -2.50 12.83 -3.89
N PRO A 40 -2.17 13.99 -3.25
CA PRO A 40 -0.88 14.68 -3.35
C PRO A 40 0.27 13.93 -2.67
N PHE A 41 1.52 14.33 -2.97
CA PHE A 41 2.73 13.73 -2.38
C PHE A 41 2.85 12.22 -2.57
N ALA A 42 2.33 11.68 -3.66
CA ALA A 42 2.49 10.29 -4.02
C ALA A 42 3.76 10.07 -4.86
N ARG A 43 4.28 8.84 -4.83
CA ARG A 43 5.41 8.46 -5.66
C ARG A 43 5.10 7.20 -6.45
N LEU A 44 5.08 7.31 -7.78
CA LEU A 44 5.01 6.15 -8.67
C LEU A 44 6.39 5.92 -9.29
N ARG A 45 6.90 4.71 -9.12
CA ARG A 45 8.23 4.29 -9.53
C ARG A 45 8.16 3.29 -10.69
N PRO A 46 9.32 2.95 -11.30
CA PRO A 46 9.38 2.03 -12.43
C PRO A 46 8.54 0.76 -12.23
N GLY A 47 7.75 0.41 -13.25
CA GLY A 47 6.89 -0.75 -13.25
C GLY A 47 5.60 -0.60 -12.43
N ALA A 48 5.21 0.61 -12.03
CA ALA A 48 3.90 0.85 -11.43
C ALA A 48 2.82 0.94 -12.53
N HIS A 49 1.83 0.06 -12.47
CA HIS A 49 0.70 0.01 -13.40
C HIS A 49 -0.61 0.15 -12.63
N LEU A 50 -1.26 1.29 -12.78
CA LEU A 50 -2.54 1.59 -12.15
C LEU A 50 -3.65 1.40 -13.19
N GLY A 51 -4.63 0.58 -12.88
CA GLY A 51 -5.87 0.39 -13.65
C GLY A 51 -6.79 1.61 -13.57
N ALA A 52 -7.95 1.51 -14.23
CA ALA A 52 -8.95 2.58 -14.21
C ALA A 52 -9.47 2.82 -12.77
N GLU A 53 -9.79 4.06 -12.45
CA GLU A 53 -10.41 4.46 -11.18
C GLU A 53 -9.58 4.08 -9.92
N VAL A 54 -8.28 3.80 -10.07
CA VAL A 54 -7.39 3.54 -8.94
C VAL A 54 -7.14 4.83 -8.16
N HIS A 55 -7.15 4.75 -6.83
CA HIS A 55 -6.83 5.88 -5.96
C HIS A 55 -5.52 5.62 -5.20
N ILE A 56 -4.53 6.45 -5.45
CA ILE A 56 -3.27 6.50 -4.71
C ILE A 56 -3.20 7.85 -4.00
N GLY A 57 -3.29 7.84 -2.70
CA GLY A 57 -3.32 9.07 -1.90
C GLY A 57 -1.95 9.53 -1.41
N ASN A 58 -1.96 10.38 -0.38
CA ASN A 58 -0.76 11.06 0.09
C ASN A 58 0.23 10.13 0.80
N PHE A 59 1.51 10.35 0.50
CA PHE A 59 2.63 9.58 1.04
C PHE A 59 2.54 8.08 0.75
N VAL A 60 1.97 7.74 -0.39
CA VAL A 60 1.94 6.36 -0.90
C VAL A 60 3.00 6.20 -1.97
N GLU A 61 3.79 5.14 -1.85
CA GLU A 61 4.77 4.76 -2.87
C GLU A 61 4.35 3.44 -3.53
N VAL A 62 4.37 3.40 -4.86
CA VAL A 62 4.09 2.20 -5.68
C VAL A 62 5.30 1.92 -6.57
N LYS A 63 5.79 0.68 -6.55
CA LYS A 63 6.92 0.22 -7.35
C LYS A 63 6.71 -1.19 -7.89
N ASN A 64 6.97 -1.41 -9.18
CA ASN A 64 6.88 -2.75 -9.81
C ASN A 64 5.62 -3.52 -9.40
N SER A 65 4.49 -2.84 -9.45
CA SER A 65 3.21 -3.35 -8.95
C SER A 65 2.06 -3.00 -9.88
N THR A 66 1.11 -3.92 -9.99
CA THR A 66 -0.11 -3.72 -10.77
C THR A 66 -1.29 -3.61 -9.82
N LEU A 67 -2.08 -2.55 -9.94
CA LEU A 67 -3.32 -2.36 -9.21
C LEU A 67 -4.47 -2.38 -10.20
N ALA A 68 -5.43 -3.28 -10.01
CA ALA A 68 -6.60 -3.40 -10.87
C ALA A 68 -7.65 -2.31 -10.60
N LYS A 69 -8.71 -2.30 -11.41
CA LYS A 69 -9.76 -1.26 -11.39
C LYS A 69 -10.30 -1.00 -9.98
N GLY A 70 -10.38 0.28 -9.60
CA GLY A 70 -11.00 0.73 -8.36
C GLY A 70 -10.25 0.37 -7.08
N ALA A 71 -9.04 -0.19 -7.17
CA ALA A 71 -8.19 -0.42 -5.99
C ALA A 71 -7.75 0.90 -5.37
N LYS A 72 -7.64 0.92 -4.04
CA LYS A 72 -7.36 2.14 -3.26
C LYS A 72 -6.25 1.93 -2.24
N ALA A 73 -5.26 2.83 -2.24
CA ALA A 73 -4.24 2.96 -1.21
C ALA A 73 -4.10 4.47 -0.91
N ASN A 74 -4.85 4.96 0.07
CA ASN A 74 -5.06 6.40 0.21
C ASN A 74 -4.08 7.12 1.15
N HIS A 75 -3.33 6.39 1.99
CA HIS A 75 -2.51 7.04 3.02
C HIS A 75 -1.28 6.21 3.40
N LEU A 76 -0.08 6.87 3.41
CA LEU A 76 1.10 6.40 4.13
C LEU A 76 1.45 4.92 3.86
N ALA A 77 1.40 4.46 2.63
CA ALA A 77 1.53 3.04 2.30
C ALA A 77 2.68 2.76 1.34
N TYR A 78 3.19 1.53 1.38
CA TYR A 78 4.14 1.04 0.40
C TYR A 78 3.62 -0.23 -0.29
N LEU A 79 3.57 -0.18 -1.61
CA LEU A 79 3.22 -1.30 -2.48
C LEU A 79 4.40 -1.57 -3.43
N GLY A 80 5.21 -2.55 -3.08
CA GLY A 80 6.34 -3.02 -3.89
C GLY A 80 6.20 -4.47 -4.29
N ASP A 81 6.48 -4.77 -5.56
CA ASP A 81 6.42 -6.12 -6.13
C ASP A 81 5.06 -6.80 -5.85
N ALA A 82 3.95 -6.08 -6.04
CA ALA A 82 2.62 -6.54 -5.72
C ALA A 82 1.72 -6.67 -6.95
N THR A 83 0.77 -7.62 -6.88
CA THR A 83 -0.38 -7.69 -7.77
C THR A 83 -1.63 -7.50 -6.92
N VAL A 84 -2.39 -6.44 -7.20
CA VAL A 84 -3.56 -6.03 -6.41
C VAL A 84 -4.79 -6.09 -7.29
N GLY A 85 -5.77 -6.85 -6.85
CA GLY A 85 -7.04 -7.07 -7.53
C GLY A 85 -7.98 -5.87 -7.53
N GLU A 86 -9.14 -6.05 -8.12
CA GLU A 86 -10.16 -5.01 -8.21
C GLU A 86 -10.74 -4.66 -6.84
N ARG A 87 -11.11 -3.37 -6.67
CA ARG A 87 -11.83 -2.86 -5.48
C ARG A 87 -11.14 -3.14 -4.14
N VAL A 88 -9.87 -3.54 -4.15
CA VAL A 88 -9.09 -3.70 -2.93
C VAL A 88 -9.00 -2.38 -2.18
N ASN A 89 -9.18 -2.43 -0.87
CA ASN A 89 -8.90 -1.30 0.01
C ASN A 89 -7.64 -1.59 0.85
N TYR A 90 -6.56 -0.88 0.53
CA TYR A 90 -5.27 -1.05 1.21
C TYR A 90 -5.11 -0.02 2.33
N GLY A 91 -5.14 -0.47 3.57
CA GLY A 91 -5.20 0.36 4.76
C GLY A 91 -3.97 1.24 4.99
N ALA A 92 -4.19 2.36 5.65
CA ALA A 92 -3.15 3.33 5.97
C ALA A 92 -1.98 2.73 6.75
N GLY A 93 -0.75 3.09 6.41
CA GLY A 93 0.46 2.60 7.08
C GLY A 93 0.83 1.15 6.76
N SER A 94 0.12 0.50 5.84
CA SER A 94 0.41 -0.89 5.48
C SER A 94 1.50 -1.00 4.43
N ILE A 95 2.31 -2.06 4.52
CA ILE A 95 3.43 -2.30 3.64
C ILE A 95 3.48 -3.73 3.10
N THR A 96 3.91 -3.89 1.86
CA THR A 96 4.39 -5.17 1.32
C THR A 96 5.86 -5.31 1.67
N ALA A 97 6.20 -6.19 2.62
CA ALA A 97 7.59 -6.50 2.97
C ALA A 97 8.15 -7.47 1.93
N ASN A 98 8.61 -6.92 0.81
CA ASN A 98 8.95 -7.65 -0.42
C ASN A 98 10.42 -8.08 -0.54
N TYR A 99 11.28 -7.75 0.43
CA TYR A 99 12.71 -8.03 0.36
C TYR A 99 13.19 -8.81 1.57
N ASP A 100 13.88 -9.93 1.35
CA ASP A 100 14.36 -10.83 2.39
C ASP A 100 15.83 -10.60 2.79
N GLY A 101 16.46 -9.57 2.26
CA GLY A 101 17.88 -9.28 2.44
C GLY A 101 18.75 -9.66 1.22
N ALA A 102 18.21 -10.48 0.30
CA ALA A 102 18.90 -10.91 -0.92
C ALA A 102 17.99 -10.82 -2.15
N ASN A 103 16.74 -11.32 -2.04
CA ASN A 103 15.80 -11.45 -3.15
C ASN A 103 14.52 -10.65 -2.89
N LYS A 104 13.80 -10.35 -3.97
CA LYS A 104 12.45 -9.76 -3.91
C LYS A 104 11.41 -10.83 -4.18
N HIS A 105 10.33 -10.75 -3.43
CA HIS A 105 9.21 -11.66 -3.49
C HIS A 105 7.91 -10.89 -3.73
N ARG A 106 6.93 -11.55 -4.33
CA ARG A 106 5.68 -10.94 -4.72
C ARG A 106 4.58 -11.13 -3.67
N THR A 107 3.81 -10.08 -3.46
CA THR A 107 2.54 -10.12 -2.74
C THR A 107 1.40 -10.15 -3.76
N VAL A 108 0.46 -11.08 -3.59
CA VAL A 108 -0.77 -11.16 -4.38
C VAL A 108 -1.95 -10.83 -3.47
N ILE A 109 -2.74 -9.85 -3.85
CA ILE A 109 -3.97 -9.45 -3.15
C ILE A 109 -5.10 -9.61 -4.16
N GLU A 110 -5.98 -10.57 -3.93
CA GLU A 110 -7.10 -10.85 -4.83
C GLU A 110 -8.20 -9.77 -4.72
N ASP A 111 -9.27 -9.90 -5.53
CA ASP A 111 -10.33 -8.91 -5.60
C ASP A 111 -11.07 -8.72 -4.27
N ASP A 112 -11.60 -7.52 -4.04
CA ASP A 112 -12.45 -7.17 -2.90
C ASP A 112 -11.81 -7.39 -1.52
N VAL A 113 -10.47 -7.49 -1.44
CA VAL A 113 -9.78 -7.63 -0.16
C VAL A 113 -9.71 -6.29 0.57
N HIS A 114 -9.96 -6.32 1.88
CA HIS A 114 -9.76 -5.19 2.78
C HIS A 114 -8.55 -5.45 3.68
N VAL A 115 -7.47 -4.71 3.48
CA VAL A 115 -6.30 -4.71 4.37
C VAL A 115 -6.49 -3.62 5.42
N GLY A 116 -6.46 -3.98 6.69
CA GLY A 116 -6.55 -3.03 7.80
C GLY A 116 -5.32 -2.11 7.88
N SER A 117 -5.39 -1.07 8.68
CA SER A 117 -4.27 -0.13 8.86
C SER A 117 -3.09 -0.76 9.59
N ASN A 118 -1.87 -0.28 9.29
CA ASN A 118 -0.61 -0.72 9.91
C ASN A 118 -0.36 -2.23 9.81
N CYS A 119 -0.73 -2.82 8.68
CA CYS A 119 -0.44 -4.23 8.40
C CYS A 119 0.89 -4.40 7.68
N VAL A 120 1.60 -5.48 8.00
CA VAL A 120 2.81 -5.91 7.30
C VAL A 120 2.51 -7.23 6.58
N LEU A 121 2.63 -7.23 5.26
CA LEU A 121 2.47 -8.41 4.43
C LEU A 121 3.85 -8.92 4.03
N VAL A 122 4.31 -9.98 4.69
CA VAL A 122 5.65 -10.55 4.44
C VAL A 122 5.59 -11.47 3.22
N ALA A 123 6.15 -10.99 2.12
CA ALA A 123 6.16 -11.73 0.86
C ALA A 123 7.19 -12.91 0.89
N PRO A 124 6.93 -14.01 0.14
CA PRO A 124 5.78 -14.21 -0.73
C PRO A 124 4.48 -14.50 0.05
N ILE A 125 3.37 -13.88 -0.35
CA ILE A 125 2.08 -14.10 0.32
C ILE A 125 0.92 -13.82 -0.65
N SER A 126 -0.18 -14.56 -0.49
CA SER A 126 -1.43 -14.37 -1.21
C SER A 126 -2.59 -14.12 -0.25
N LEU A 127 -3.37 -13.07 -0.50
CA LEU A 127 -4.59 -12.77 0.24
C LEU A 127 -5.79 -13.13 -0.63
N GLY A 128 -6.60 -14.10 -0.17
CA GLY A 128 -7.75 -14.63 -0.91
C GLY A 128 -8.90 -13.63 -1.02
N ALA A 129 -9.62 -13.68 -2.15
CA ALA A 129 -10.67 -12.74 -2.55
C ALA A 129 -11.72 -12.51 -1.45
N GLY A 130 -12.18 -11.27 -1.31
CA GLY A 130 -13.19 -10.88 -0.32
C GLY A 130 -12.71 -11.00 1.14
N GLY A 131 -11.43 -11.31 1.36
CA GLY A 131 -10.84 -11.44 2.69
C GLY A 131 -10.65 -10.09 3.39
N THR A 132 -10.54 -10.13 4.71
CA THR A 132 -10.25 -8.95 5.54
C THR A 132 -9.05 -9.24 6.43
N VAL A 133 -8.08 -8.33 6.45
CA VAL A 133 -6.94 -8.38 7.38
C VAL A 133 -7.19 -7.39 8.52
N GLY A 134 -7.21 -7.87 9.76
CA GLY A 134 -7.37 -7.02 10.93
C GLY A 134 -6.20 -6.07 11.13
N GLY A 135 -6.48 -4.80 11.41
CA GLY A 135 -5.45 -3.76 11.56
C GLY A 135 -4.35 -4.13 12.57
N GLY A 136 -3.11 -3.71 12.30
CA GLY A 136 -1.93 -4.03 13.11
C GLY A 136 -1.43 -5.47 12.98
N SER A 137 -1.89 -6.21 11.96
CA SER A 137 -1.46 -7.60 11.73
C SER A 137 -0.17 -7.68 10.93
N THR A 138 0.71 -8.61 11.31
CA THR A 138 1.85 -9.03 10.50
C THR A 138 1.59 -10.43 9.97
N LEU A 139 1.36 -10.53 8.66
CA LEU A 139 1.04 -11.80 8.00
C LEU A 139 2.27 -12.40 7.34
N THR A 140 2.49 -13.70 7.56
CA THR A 140 3.60 -14.47 7.02
C THR A 140 3.12 -15.71 6.26
N LYS A 141 1.82 -15.89 6.10
CA LYS A 141 1.18 -17.02 5.42
C LYS A 141 -0.04 -16.54 4.64
N ASP A 142 -0.36 -17.24 3.58
CA ASP A 142 -1.54 -17.00 2.77
C ASP A 142 -2.83 -16.96 3.60
N THR A 143 -3.81 -16.17 3.15
CA THR A 143 -5.10 -16.07 3.80
C THR A 143 -6.21 -16.67 2.92
N PRO A 144 -7.19 -17.37 3.51
CA PRO A 144 -8.31 -17.91 2.75
C PRO A 144 -9.23 -16.78 2.24
N ALA A 145 -9.94 -17.06 1.13
CA ALA A 145 -10.97 -16.17 0.62
C ALA A 145 -12.11 -15.97 1.64
N GLY A 146 -12.67 -14.75 1.69
CA GLY A 146 -13.81 -14.41 2.54
C GLY A 146 -13.56 -14.44 4.05
N ALA A 147 -12.32 -14.64 4.49
CA ALA A 147 -11.99 -14.79 5.91
C ALA A 147 -11.53 -13.47 6.54
N LEU A 148 -11.77 -13.32 7.83
CA LEU A 148 -11.07 -12.36 8.67
C LEU A 148 -9.78 -13.00 9.21
N THR A 149 -8.64 -12.48 8.82
CA THR A 149 -7.33 -12.91 9.31
C THR A 149 -6.73 -11.86 10.25
N VAL A 150 -6.29 -12.30 11.42
CA VAL A 150 -5.69 -11.45 12.45
C VAL A 150 -4.41 -12.10 12.97
N ALA A 151 -3.30 -11.37 12.93
CA ALA A 151 -2.00 -11.80 13.44
C ALA A 151 -1.35 -10.65 14.22
N ARG A 152 -1.82 -10.46 15.47
CA ARG A 152 -1.33 -9.44 16.40
C ARG A 152 -1.38 -9.94 17.83
N GLY A 153 -0.56 -9.37 18.72
CA GLY A 153 -0.55 -9.71 20.12
C GLY A 153 -1.88 -9.43 20.84
N ARG A 154 -2.15 -10.20 21.91
CA ARG A 154 -3.30 -9.91 22.78
C ARG A 154 -3.05 -8.58 23.50
N GLN A 155 -4.04 -7.71 23.52
CA GLN A 155 -3.96 -6.47 24.30
C GLN A 155 -3.80 -6.75 25.78
N VAL A 156 -2.83 -6.10 26.41
CA VAL A 156 -2.60 -6.14 27.86
C VAL A 156 -2.61 -4.71 28.39
N SER A 157 -3.35 -4.49 29.46
CA SER A 157 -3.33 -3.23 30.20
C SER A 157 -2.73 -3.45 31.58
N ILE A 158 -1.78 -2.63 31.98
CA ILE A 158 -1.13 -2.69 33.29
C ILE A 158 -1.77 -1.60 34.18
N PRO A 159 -2.62 -1.97 35.15
CA PRO A 159 -3.23 -1.01 36.05
C PRO A 159 -2.16 -0.30 36.89
N ASN A 160 -2.42 0.96 37.22
CA ASN A 160 -1.53 1.77 38.07
C ASN A 160 -0.09 1.94 37.49
N TRP A 161 0.06 1.88 36.16
CA TRP A 161 1.34 2.14 35.52
C TRP A 161 1.88 3.52 35.90
N ASN A 162 3.06 3.59 36.53
CA ASN A 162 3.76 4.82 36.83
C ASN A 162 4.68 5.20 35.66
N ARG A 163 4.32 6.25 34.94
CA ARG A 163 5.20 6.79 33.91
C ARG A 163 6.49 7.32 34.54
N PRO A 164 7.68 6.95 34.03
CA PRO A 164 8.94 7.52 34.47
C PRO A 164 8.91 9.06 34.35
N LYS A 165 9.38 9.76 35.39
CA LYS A 165 9.49 11.23 35.41
C LYS A 165 10.94 11.64 35.21
N LYS A 166 11.13 12.74 34.49
CA LYS A 166 12.47 13.34 34.33
C LYS A 166 12.96 13.84 35.66
N LEU A 167 14.15 13.41 36.08
CA LEU A 167 14.78 13.96 37.28
C LEU A 167 15.18 15.40 36.99
N PRO A 168 15.08 16.33 38.01
CA PRO A 168 15.63 17.66 37.90
C PRO A 168 17.11 17.54 37.56
N LYS A 169 17.59 18.39 36.66
CA LYS A 169 19.04 18.52 36.46
C LYS A 169 19.62 19.20 37.72
N ALA A 170 20.65 18.59 38.30
CA ALA A 170 21.44 19.20 39.34
C ALA A 170 22.13 20.46 38.81
#